data_b1ac4bf19b9cfb911cf0a93b8467e515
#
_entry.id   b1ac4bf19b9cfb911cf0a93b8467e515
#
_cell.length_a   1.000
_cell.length_b   1.000
_cell.length_c   1.000
_cell.angle_alpha   90.00
_cell.angle_beta   90.00
_cell.angle_gamma   90.00
#
_symmetry.space_group_name_H-M   'P 1'
#
loop_
_entity.id
_entity.type
_entity.pdbx_description
1 polymer ?
#
loop_
_entity_poly.entity_id
_entity_poly.type
_entity_poly.pdbx_seq_one_letter_code
_entity_poly.pdbx_strand_id
1 'polypeptide(L)'
;FSATKVFEVQTYTAITFINKNKNDAIEYGRIKDGQSPKEFLNIIFFSSNFYNSLNAKKWRLLCGEERYIIKQIEAVGEPIGQLFNICVGIATLKDDVYTIFPISSDEKYYYFTKDNITWKIEKCLTRSTVKISDMKCQEDIIENNRYFIFPYKMQNGKMKPISEDEMKASYPYCYKYFTHVKDILALRGKGKHTYSPFYCYGRTQGLNRTGVKLYTPTFSKYPRFLIDLD
;
A
#
# COMPACT_ATOMS: atom_id res chain seq x y z
N PHE A 1 12.60 -13.13 -16.97
CA PHE A 1 13.80 -12.38 -16.51
C PHE A 1 13.64 -11.81 -15.09
N SER A 2 12.81 -12.31 -14.25
CA SER A 2 12.55 -11.90 -12.85
C SER A 2 13.47 -10.77 -12.29
N ALA A 3 14.47 -11.08 -11.48
CA ALA A 3 15.43 -10.11 -10.94
C ALA A 3 16.62 -9.82 -11.89
N THR A 4 16.73 -10.52 -13.03
CA THR A 4 17.82 -10.29 -13.98
C THR A 4 17.63 -8.96 -14.70
N LYS A 5 18.59 -8.06 -14.56
CA LYS A 5 18.56 -6.74 -15.19
C LYS A 5 18.82 -6.86 -16.69
N VAL A 6 17.83 -6.55 -17.51
CA VAL A 6 17.90 -6.54 -18.97
C VAL A 6 18.13 -5.12 -19.52
N PHE A 7 17.65 -4.11 -18.80
CA PHE A 7 17.80 -2.70 -19.12
C PHE A 7 18.48 -1.95 -17.96
N GLU A 8 18.98 -0.75 -18.19
CA GLU A 8 19.61 0.08 -17.15
C GLU A 8 18.67 0.39 -15.99
N VAL A 9 17.38 0.58 -16.28
CA VAL A 9 16.34 0.75 -15.25
C VAL A 9 15.88 -0.58 -14.70
N GLN A 10 15.49 -0.60 -13.43
CA GLN A 10 14.92 -1.80 -12.79
C GLN A 10 13.52 -2.05 -13.32
N THR A 11 13.37 -3.07 -14.16
CA THR A 11 12.09 -3.49 -14.73
C THR A 11 12.01 -5.01 -14.81
N TYR A 12 10.81 -5.54 -14.69
CA TYR A 12 10.53 -6.94 -14.98
C TYR A 12 10.24 -7.07 -16.47
N THR A 13 10.96 -7.97 -17.14
CA THR A 13 10.88 -8.14 -18.58
C THR A 13 10.41 -9.56 -18.92
N ALA A 14 9.50 -9.67 -19.86
CA ALA A 14 9.09 -10.94 -20.46
C ALA A 14 9.17 -10.84 -21.98
N ILE A 15 9.63 -11.90 -22.64
CA ILE A 15 9.55 -12.07 -24.09
C ILE A 15 8.41 -13.04 -24.36
N THR A 16 7.47 -12.65 -25.19
CA THR A 16 6.29 -13.45 -25.51
C THR A 16 6.30 -13.76 -27.00
N PHE A 17 6.21 -15.04 -27.35
CA PHE A 17 6.03 -15.49 -28.72
C PHE A 17 4.59 -15.96 -28.89
N ILE A 18 3.91 -15.43 -29.90
CA ILE A 18 2.53 -15.77 -30.21
C ILE A 18 2.47 -16.26 -31.66
N ASN A 19 1.76 -17.38 -31.87
CA ASN A 19 1.47 -17.87 -33.20
C ASN A 19 -0.04 -18.17 -33.33
N LYS A 20 -0.50 -18.45 -34.54
CA LYS A 20 -1.91 -18.75 -34.84
C LYS A 20 -2.24 -20.25 -34.73
N ASN A 21 -1.28 -21.10 -34.40
CA ASN A 21 -1.51 -22.54 -34.25
C ASN A 21 -2.36 -22.78 -33.01
N LYS A 22 -3.30 -23.71 -33.11
CA LYS A 22 -4.09 -24.16 -31.98
C LYS A 22 -3.17 -24.92 -31.01
N ASN A 23 -3.24 -24.53 -29.75
CA ASN A 23 -2.52 -25.17 -28.66
C ASN A 23 -3.37 -25.23 -27.40
N ASP A 24 -3.02 -26.08 -26.45
CA ASP A 24 -3.75 -26.27 -25.19
C ASP A 24 -3.00 -25.73 -23.99
N ALA A 25 -1.79 -25.20 -24.18
CA ALA A 25 -0.92 -24.75 -23.11
C ALA A 25 -0.07 -23.53 -23.51
N ILE A 26 0.41 -22.82 -22.50
CA ILE A 26 1.45 -21.81 -22.62
C ILE A 26 2.76 -22.44 -22.16
N GLU A 27 3.74 -22.45 -23.04
CA GLU A 27 5.10 -22.86 -22.70
C GLU A 27 5.81 -21.70 -21.97
N TYR A 28 6.17 -21.93 -20.73
CA TYR A 28 6.76 -20.93 -19.86
C TYR A 28 8.12 -21.35 -19.35
N GLY A 29 9.09 -20.45 -19.47
CA GLY A 29 10.41 -20.63 -18.89
C GLY A 29 10.89 -19.37 -18.22
N ARG A 30 11.69 -19.51 -17.16
CA ARG A 30 12.25 -18.40 -16.39
C ARG A 30 13.76 -18.56 -16.26
N ILE A 31 14.49 -17.47 -16.50
CA ILE A 31 15.92 -17.40 -16.22
C ILE A 31 16.10 -17.33 -14.69
N LYS A 32 17.01 -18.13 -14.17
CA LYS A 32 17.39 -18.09 -12.75
C LYS A 32 18.25 -16.86 -12.48
N ASP A 33 18.20 -16.39 -11.24
CA ASP A 33 19.00 -15.25 -10.82
C ASP A 33 20.50 -15.55 -11.01
N GLY A 34 21.23 -14.57 -11.56
CA GLY A 34 22.65 -14.71 -11.86
C GLY A 34 22.99 -15.34 -13.23
N GLN A 35 22.01 -15.84 -13.99
CA GLN A 35 22.24 -16.33 -15.35
C GLN A 35 22.30 -15.20 -16.38
N SER A 36 23.14 -15.35 -17.39
CA SER A 36 23.27 -14.38 -18.48
C SER A 36 22.03 -14.36 -19.38
N PRO A 37 21.42 -13.17 -19.63
CA PRO A 37 20.32 -13.07 -20.59
C PRO A 37 20.70 -13.45 -22.02
N LYS A 38 21.99 -13.37 -22.40
CA LYS A 38 22.45 -13.68 -23.75
C LYS A 38 22.40 -15.17 -24.07
N GLU A 39 22.50 -16.02 -23.06
CA GLU A 39 22.55 -17.49 -23.21
C GLU A 39 21.21 -18.17 -22.89
N PHE A 40 20.17 -17.38 -22.58
CA PHE A 40 18.93 -17.95 -22.04
C PHE A 40 18.28 -18.98 -22.96
N LEU A 41 18.32 -18.80 -24.26
CA LEU A 41 17.72 -19.74 -25.21
C LEU A 41 18.38 -21.14 -25.16
N ASN A 42 19.63 -21.20 -24.72
CA ASN A 42 20.38 -22.47 -24.63
C ASN A 42 20.19 -23.18 -23.27
N ILE A 43 19.74 -22.45 -22.25
CA ILE A 43 19.70 -22.96 -20.87
C ILE A 43 18.30 -22.97 -20.27
N ILE A 44 17.29 -22.44 -20.95
CA ILE A 44 15.93 -22.37 -20.45
C ILE A 44 15.18 -23.67 -20.75
N PHE A 45 14.56 -24.23 -19.71
CA PHE A 45 13.62 -25.32 -19.83
C PHE A 45 12.20 -24.75 -19.76
N PHE A 46 11.39 -25.07 -20.77
CA PHE A 46 10.01 -24.69 -20.82
C PHE A 46 9.13 -25.70 -20.08
N SER A 47 8.11 -25.17 -19.40
CA SER A 47 7.09 -25.96 -18.73
C SER A 47 5.72 -25.61 -19.29
N SER A 48 4.94 -26.59 -19.67
CA SER A 48 3.59 -26.40 -20.21
C SER A 48 2.62 -26.01 -19.11
N ASN A 49 1.94 -24.90 -19.27
CA ASN A 49 0.87 -24.41 -18.39
C ASN A 49 -0.45 -24.50 -19.15
N PHE A 50 -1.22 -25.55 -18.89
CA PHE A 50 -2.47 -25.83 -19.60
C PHE A 50 -3.54 -24.78 -19.31
N TYR A 51 -4.29 -24.34 -20.32
CA TYR A 51 -5.33 -23.31 -20.18
C TYR A 51 -6.41 -23.67 -19.18
N ASN A 52 -6.79 -24.93 -19.07
CA ASN A 52 -7.80 -25.40 -18.12
C ASN A 52 -7.34 -25.30 -16.64
N SER A 53 -6.05 -25.17 -16.39
CA SER A 53 -5.47 -24.98 -15.05
C SER A 53 -5.19 -23.53 -14.72
N LEU A 54 -5.40 -22.59 -15.66
CA LEU A 54 -5.15 -21.18 -15.48
C LEU A 54 -6.38 -20.43 -14.96
N ASN A 55 -6.18 -19.49 -14.06
CA ASN A 55 -7.25 -18.64 -13.56
C ASN A 55 -7.67 -17.61 -14.63
N ALA A 56 -8.97 -17.46 -14.88
CA ALA A 56 -9.49 -16.53 -15.88
C ALA A 56 -9.12 -15.05 -15.63
N LYS A 57 -8.87 -14.65 -14.38
CA LYS A 57 -8.55 -13.27 -14.01
C LYS A 57 -7.04 -12.98 -13.98
N LYS A 58 -6.24 -13.98 -13.56
CA LYS A 58 -4.79 -13.80 -13.40
C LYS A 58 -4.09 -15.12 -13.65
N TRP A 59 -3.28 -15.17 -14.68
CA TRP A 59 -2.47 -16.34 -14.98
C TRP A 59 -1.27 -16.42 -14.05
N ARG A 60 -1.10 -17.58 -13.44
CA ARG A 60 0.11 -17.93 -12.70
C ARG A 60 0.85 -18.97 -13.52
N LEU A 61 1.85 -18.53 -14.29
CA LEU A 61 2.71 -19.41 -15.06
C LEU A 61 3.82 -19.94 -14.15
N LEU A 62 3.93 -21.24 -14.03
CA LEU A 62 4.83 -21.92 -13.10
C LEU A 62 5.76 -22.87 -13.85
N CYS A 63 7.01 -22.96 -13.40
CA CYS A 63 7.92 -24.03 -13.76
C CYS A 63 7.56 -25.32 -13.00
N GLY A 64 8.02 -26.49 -13.48
CA GLY A 64 7.53 -27.79 -13.03
C GLY A 64 7.52 -28.00 -11.50
N GLU A 65 8.66 -27.76 -10.83
CA GLU A 65 8.79 -27.92 -9.37
C GLU A 65 7.93 -26.92 -8.59
N GLU A 66 7.85 -25.67 -9.05
CA GLU A 66 7.05 -24.64 -8.42
C GLU A 66 5.56 -25.02 -8.41
N ARG A 67 5.08 -25.67 -9.47
CA ARG A 67 3.69 -26.12 -9.56
C ARG A 67 3.33 -27.10 -8.47
N TYR A 68 4.21 -28.06 -8.19
CA TYR A 68 3.98 -29.03 -7.12
C TYR A 68 3.92 -28.34 -5.76
N ILE A 69 4.88 -27.48 -5.44
CA ILE A 69 4.94 -26.75 -4.18
C ILE A 69 3.69 -25.86 -3.99
N ILE A 70 3.32 -25.10 -5.00
CA ILE A 70 2.14 -24.23 -4.95
C ILE A 70 0.87 -25.06 -4.74
N LYS A 71 0.73 -26.19 -5.43
CA LYS A 71 -0.43 -27.08 -5.26
C LYS A 71 -0.52 -27.62 -3.83
N GLN A 72 0.63 -27.98 -3.22
CA GLN A 72 0.65 -28.41 -1.82
C GLN A 72 0.23 -27.28 -0.87
N ILE A 73 0.74 -26.06 -1.08
CA ILE A 73 0.36 -24.89 -0.27
C ILE A 73 -1.14 -24.57 -0.42
N GLU A 74 -1.67 -24.60 -1.63
CA GLU A 74 -3.08 -24.30 -1.91
C GLU A 74 -4.04 -25.39 -1.41
N ALA A 75 -3.55 -26.60 -1.15
CA ALA A 75 -4.34 -27.68 -0.56
C ALA A 75 -4.46 -27.57 0.98
N VAL A 76 -3.72 -26.66 1.63
CA VAL A 76 -3.69 -26.48 3.08
C VAL A 76 -4.43 -25.21 3.48
N GLY A 77 -5.48 -25.36 4.30
CA GLY A 77 -6.24 -24.24 4.85
C GLY A 77 -7.14 -23.51 3.86
N GLU A 78 -7.69 -22.40 4.31
CA GLU A 78 -8.59 -21.56 3.51
C GLU A 78 -7.86 -20.32 2.96
N PRO A 79 -8.18 -19.87 1.73
CA PRO A 79 -7.64 -18.64 1.19
C PRO A 79 -7.95 -17.43 2.08
N ILE A 80 -6.95 -16.63 2.40
CA ILE A 80 -7.08 -15.47 3.29
C ILE A 80 -8.17 -14.48 2.82
N GLY A 81 -8.45 -14.42 1.53
CA GLY A 81 -9.51 -13.58 0.96
C GLY A 81 -10.92 -14.06 1.26
N GLN A 82 -11.11 -15.29 1.78
CA GLN A 82 -12.39 -15.78 2.30
C GLN A 82 -12.59 -15.38 3.76
N LEU A 83 -11.52 -15.22 4.50
CA LEU A 83 -11.53 -14.88 5.93
C LEU A 83 -11.48 -13.36 6.15
N PHE A 84 -10.85 -12.60 5.26
CA PHE A 84 -10.59 -11.17 5.42
C PHE A 84 -10.91 -10.38 4.17
N ASN A 85 -11.35 -9.14 4.36
CA ASN A 85 -11.42 -8.16 3.28
C ASN A 85 -10.01 -7.60 2.98
N ILE A 86 -9.38 -8.08 1.91
CA ILE A 86 -8.06 -7.62 1.49
C ILE A 86 -8.17 -6.23 0.88
N CYS A 87 -7.44 -5.28 1.41
CA CYS A 87 -7.52 -3.91 0.95
C CYS A 87 -6.21 -3.13 1.16
N VAL A 88 -6.06 -2.08 0.40
CA VAL A 88 -5.01 -1.08 0.60
C VAL A 88 -5.50 -0.07 1.64
N GLY A 89 -4.58 0.41 2.50
CA GLY A 89 -4.87 1.43 3.49
C GLY A 89 -5.14 2.82 2.89
N ILE A 90 -5.13 3.82 3.75
CA ILE A 90 -5.28 5.24 3.38
C ILE A 90 -4.15 5.64 2.44
N ALA A 91 -4.46 6.45 1.43
CA ALA A 91 -3.51 7.00 0.48
C ALA A 91 -3.64 8.51 0.39
N THR A 92 -2.81 9.22 1.12
CA THR A 92 -2.84 10.70 1.17
C THR A 92 -2.20 11.33 -0.07
N LEU A 93 -1.29 10.64 -0.73
CA LEU A 93 -0.35 11.11 -1.77
C LEU A 93 0.66 12.16 -1.24
N LYS A 94 0.72 12.38 0.07
CA LYS A 94 1.68 13.25 0.76
C LYS A 94 1.73 12.86 2.24
N ASP A 95 2.07 11.59 2.51
CA ASP A 95 2.04 11.02 3.87
C ASP A 95 2.88 11.84 4.86
N ASP A 96 3.99 12.38 4.40
CA ASP A 96 4.87 13.25 5.20
C ASP A 96 4.16 14.48 5.76
N VAL A 97 3.15 15.02 5.08
CA VAL A 97 2.38 16.17 5.56
C VAL A 97 1.36 15.75 6.61
N TYR A 98 0.70 14.62 6.42
CA TYR A 98 -0.38 14.18 7.32
C TYR A 98 0.13 13.37 8.51
N THR A 99 1.35 12.81 8.43
CA THR A 99 1.96 12.06 9.54
C THR A 99 2.50 13.01 10.58
N ILE A 100 2.13 12.78 11.82
CA ILE A 100 2.70 13.44 12.99
C ILE A 100 3.24 12.42 13.99
N PHE A 101 4.28 12.80 14.70
CA PHE A 101 4.86 12.11 15.84
C PHE A 101 4.81 13.07 17.02
N PRO A 102 3.80 12.98 17.89
CA PRO A 102 3.69 13.86 19.03
C PRO A 102 4.91 13.78 19.95
N ILE A 103 5.48 14.94 20.31
CA ILE A 103 6.53 15.07 21.32
C ILE A 103 5.94 15.32 22.71
N SER A 104 4.72 15.84 22.76
CA SER A 104 3.91 16.02 23.97
C SER A 104 2.45 16.11 23.64
N SER A 105 1.59 16.01 24.64
CA SER A 105 0.15 16.21 24.49
C SER A 105 -0.48 16.72 25.78
N ASP A 106 -1.61 17.42 25.66
CA ASP A 106 -2.54 17.74 26.74
C ASP A 106 -3.88 17.03 26.50
N GLU A 107 -4.94 17.39 27.20
CA GLU A 107 -6.27 16.82 27.02
C GLU A 107 -6.81 16.92 25.59
N LYS A 108 -6.58 18.05 24.93
CA LYS A 108 -7.24 18.42 23.66
C LYS A 108 -6.30 18.38 22.46
N TYR A 109 -4.98 18.45 22.67
CA TYR A 109 -4.02 18.72 21.61
C TYR A 109 -2.84 17.78 21.64
N TYR A 110 -2.32 17.51 20.43
CA TYR A 110 -0.97 17.00 20.21
C TYR A 110 -0.04 18.12 19.80
N TYR A 111 1.21 18.05 20.26
CA TYR A 111 2.29 18.94 19.88
C TYR A 111 3.37 18.15 19.14
N PHE A 112 3.80 18.63 17.99
CA PHE A 112 4.83 17.98 17.19
C PHE A 112 5.71 19.03 16.50
N THR A 113 6.94 18.67 16.13
CA THR A 113 7.85 19.56 15.41
C THR A 113 7.92 19.15 13.95
N LYS A 114 7.82 20.14 13.06
CA LYS A 114 8.04 19.99 11.63
C LYS A 114 8.64 21.29 11.08
N ASP A 115 9.65 21.15 10.21
CA ASP A 115 10.39 22.28 9.61
C ASP A 115 10.91 23.27 10.66
N ASN A 116 11.41 22.73 11.79
CA ASN A 116 11.86 23.47 12.98
C ASN A 116 10.78 24.35 13.66
N ILE A 117 9.51 24.12 13.35
CA ILE A 117 8.38 24.79 13.95
C ILE A 117 7.60 23.80 14.82
N THR A 118 7.28 24.17 16.05
CA THR A 118 6.38 23.38 16.90
C THR A 118 4.94 23.73 16.57
N TRP A 119 4.20 22.70 16.16
CA TRP A 119 2.79 22.76 15.79
C TRP A 119 1.93 22.19 16.89
N LYS A 120 0.69 22.67 16.95
CA LYS A 120 -0.37 22.22 17.83
C LYS A 120 -1.54 21.77 16.97
N ILE A 121 -2.08 20.56 17.23
CA ILE A 121 -3.19 19.98 16.45
C ILE A 121 -4.24 19.45 17.41
N GLU A 122 -5.51 19.64 17.07
CA GLU A 122 -6.65 19.07 17.77
C GLU A 122 -6.63 17.53 17.70
N LYS A 123 -6.61 16.85 18.87
CA LYS A 123 -6.57 15.37 18.95
C LYS A 123 -7.73 14.70 18.23
N CYS A 124 -8.91 15.29 18.27
CA CYS A 124 -10.11 14.77 17.60
C CYS A 124 -9.99 14.69 16.08
N LEU A 125 -9.04 15.43 15.48
CA LEU A 125 -8.68 15.36 14.07
C LEU A 125 -7.52 14.40 13.80
N THR A 126 -7.15 13.56 14.72
CA THR A 126 -6.05 12.61 14.51
C THR A 126 -6.53 11.17 14.65
N ARG A 127 -5.84 10.26 13.98
CA ARG A 127 -6.05 8.83 14.14
C ARG A 127 -4.69 8.13 14.23
N SER A 128 -4.59 7.16 15.12
CA SER A 128 -3.44 6.26 15.15
C SER A 128 -3.31 5.59 13.79
N THR A 129 -2.09 5.43 13.30
CA THR A 129 -1.84 4.82 11.99
C THR A 129 -0.58 3.98 12.02
N VAL A 130 -0.64 2.85 11.33
CA VAL A 130 0.47 1.90 11.18
C VAL A 130 1.05 2.02 9.79
N LYS A 131 2.38 2.10 9.70
CA LYS A 131 3.11 1.93 8.45
C LYS A 131 3.88 0.61 8.51
N ILE A 132 3.28 -0.42 7.98
CA ILE A 132 3.75 -1.80 8.12
C ILE A 132 5.18 -2.03 7.60
N SER A 133 5.68 -1.20 6.68
CA SER A 133 7.08 -1.26 6.25
C SER A 133 8.08 -0.98 7.37
N ASP A 134 7.69 -0.17 8.34
CA ASP A 134 8.53 0.29 9.44
C ASP A 134 8.43 -0.63 10.68
N MET A 135 7.39 -1.48 10.73
CA MET A 135 7.12 -2.43 11.81
C MET A 135 7.82 -3.77 11.55
N LYS A 136 8.49 -4.33 12.56
CA LYS A 136 9.20 -5.62 12.47
C LYS A 136 8.52 -6.72 13.26
N CYS A 137 7.96 -6.38 14.42
CA CYS A 137 7.30 -7.29 15.34
C CYS A 137 5.99 -6.70 15.89
N GLN A 138 5.27 -7.46 16.69
CA GLN A 138 3.98 -7.06 17.25
C GLN A 138 4.11 -5.90 18.25
N GLU A 139 5.20 -5.85 18.98
CA GLU A 139 5.51 -4.81 19.95
C GLU A 139 5.57 -3.43 19.29
N ASP A 140 6.07 -3.34 18.07
CA ASP A 140 6.13 -2.08 17.31
C ASP A 140 4.75 -1.44 17.07
N ILE A 141 3.68 -2.25 17.04
CA ILE A 141 2.30 -1.73 16.96
C ILE A 141 1.87 -1.12 18.30
N ILE A 142 2.21 -1.80 19.41
CA ILE A 142 1.84 -1.36 20.76
C ILE A 142 2.57 -0.06 21.12
N GLU A 143 3.85 0.05 20.75
CA GLU A 143 4.68 1.22 21.01
C GLU A 143 4.52 2.35 19.98
N ASN A 144 3.61 2.14 19.01
CA ASN A 144 3.43 3.04 17.89
C ASN A 144 2.95 4.44 18.35
N ASN A 145 3.75 5.46 18.06
CA ASN A 145 3.45 6.88 18.31
C ASN A 145 3.24 7.66 17.00
N ARG A 146 2.68 7.01 15.99
CA ARG A 146 2.39 7.63 14.70
C ARG A 146 0.91 7.92 14.59
N TYR A 147 0.58 9.14 14.23
CA TYR A 147 -0.78 9.58 13.96
C TYR A 147 -0.89 10.21 12.58
N PHE A 148 -2.05 10.07 11.95
CA PHE A 148 -2.44 10.87 10.80
C PHE A 148 -3.39 11.99 11.21
N ILE A 149 -3.19 13.19 10.66
CA ILE A 149 -4.21 14.24 10.67
C ILE A 149 -5.32 13.76 9.73
N PHE A 150 -6.53 13.61 10.26
CA PHE A 150 -7.68 13.02 9.58
C PHE A 150 -8.80 14.07 9.41
N PRO A 151 -8.74 14.91 8.35
CA PRO A 151 -9.67 16.02 8.15
C PRO A 151 -11.01 15.58 7.57
N TYR A 152 -11.59 14.51 8.12
CA TYR A 152 -12.83 13.91 7.65
C TYR A 152 -13.79 13.66 8.82
N LYS A 153 -15.09 13.71 8.50
CA LYS A 153 -16.16 13.32 9.40
C LYS A 153 -17.18 12.43 8.72
N MET A 154 -17.90 11.64 9.52
CA MET A 154 -19.04 10.86 9.02
C MET A 154 -20.22 11.80 8.74
N GLN A 155 -20.73 11.76 7.52
CA GLN A 155 -21.90 12.53 7.11
C GLN A 155 -22.78 11.66 6.19
N ASN A 156 -24.01 11.41 6.62
CA ASN A 156 -24.98 10.57 5.89
C ASN A 156 -24.39 9.18 5.50
N GLY A 157 -23.73 8.51 6.46
CA GLY A 157 -23.12 7.19 6.26
C GLY A 157 -21.86 7.16 5.39
N LYS A 158 -21.33 8.32 5.00
CA LYS A 158 -20.12 8.43 4.17
C LYS A 158 -19.09 9.34 4.82
N MET A 159 -17.82 8.99 4.69
CA MET A 159 -16.72 9.88 5.09
C MET A 159 -16.60 11.02 4.10
N LYS A 160 -16.77 12.25 4.60
CA LYS A 160 -16.60 13.48 3.81
C LYS A 160 -15.54 14.37 4.46
N PRO A 161 -14.78 15.13 3.67
CA PRO A 161 -13.86 16.09 4.23
C PRO A 161 -14.65 17.17 4.99
N ILE A 162 -14.09 17.64 6.10
CA ILE A 162 -14.59 18.78 6.85
C ILE A 162 -14.50 20.01 5.94
N SER A 163 -15.54 20.85 5.90
CA SER A 163 -15.53 22.06 5.07
C SER A 163 -14.48 23.05 5.57
N GLU A 164 -14.03 23.94 4.69
CA GLU A 164 -13.00 24.92 5.06
C GLU A 164 -13.49 25.89 6.14
N ASP A 165 -14.74 26.30 6.08
CA ASP A 165 -15.33 27.20 7.10
C ASP A 165 -15.43 26.53 8.47
N GLU A 166 -15.86 25.27 8.50
CA GLU A 166 -15.90 24.47 9.74
C GLU A 166 -14.49 24.21 10.28
N MET A 167 -13.51 23.93 9.40
CA MET A 167 -12.12 23.72 9.79
C MET A 167 -11.55 24.98 10.45
N LYS A 168 -11.81 26.17 9.88
CA LYS A 168 -11.40 27.46 10.44
C LYS A 168 -12.03 27.74 11.81
N ALA A 169 -13.34 27.48 11.92
CA ALA A 169 -14.11 27.81 13.12
C ALA A 169 -13.83 26.84 14.27
N SER A 170 -13.79 25.53 13.99
CA SER A 170 -13.78 24.49 15.03
C SER A 170 -12.38 23.91 15.28
N TYR A 171 -11.47 24.00 14.30
CA TYR A 171 -10.14 23.39 14.33
C TYR A 171 -9.05 24.37 13.86
N PRO A 172 -8.91 25.53 14.49
CA PRO A 172 -8.06 26.60 14.00
C PRO A 172 -6.57 26.25 13.95
N TYR A 173 -6.09 25.38 14.83
CA TYR A 173 -4.69 24.96 14.84
C TYR A 173 -4.37 24.03 13.67
N CYS A 174 -5.24 23.07 13.41
CA CYS A 174 -5.12 22.21 12.24
C CYS A 174 -5.23 23.01 10.94
N TYR A 175 -6.16 23.96 10.87
CA TYR A 175 -6.28 24.83 9.70
C TYR A 175 -5.01 25.66 9.46
N LYS A 176 -4.44 26.24 10.54
CA LYS A 176 -3.18 26.99 10.47
C LYS A 176 -2.04 26.13 9.93
N TYR A 177 -1.91 24.90 10.41
CA TYR A 177 -0.91 23.95 9.91
C TYR A 177 -1.14 23.63 8.42
N PHE A 178 -2.36 23.30 8.02
CA PHE A 178 -2.66 23.01 6.62
C PHE A 178 -2.42 24.20 5.70
N THR A 179 -2.69 25.41 6.17
CA THR A 179 -2.41 26.65 5.42
C THR A 179 -0.90 26.82 5.18
N HIS A 180 -0.08 26.52 6.19
CA HIS A 180 1.38 26.58 6.08
C HIS A 180 1.91 25.58 5.04
N VAL A 181 1.36 24.37 4.95
CA VAL A 181 1.78 23.33 4.04
C VAL A 181 0.99 23.29 2.71
N LYS A 182 0.20 24.32 2.43
CA LYS A 182 -0.72 24.35 1.28
C LYS A 182 -0.02 24.15 -0.04
N ASP A 183 1.12 24.80 -0.27
CA ASP A 183 1.89 24.71 -1.50
C ASP A 183 2.46 23.28 -1.69
N ILE A 184 2.89 22.64 -0.60
CA ILE A 184 3.35 21.27 -0.61
C ILE A 184 2.20 20.33 -0.99
N LEU A 185 1.00 20.58 -0.47
CA LEU A 185 -0.20 19.81 -0.78
C LEU A 185 -0.66 20.01 -2.23
N ALA A 186 -0.43 21.17 -2.83
CA ALA A 186 -0.76 21.42 -4.24
C ALA A 186 0.05 20.54 -5.20
N LEU A 187 1.24 20.09 -4.79
CA LEU A 187 2.10 19.20 -5.60
C LEU A 187 1.68 17.72 -5.57
N ARG A 188 0.60 17.34 -4.86
CA ARG A 188 0.10 15.97 -4.87
C ARG A 188 -0.30 15.51 -6.27
N GLY A 189 -0.05 14.23 -6.55
CA GLY A 189 -0.36 13.70 -7.88
C GLY A 189 0.40 14.41 -9.01
N LYS A 190 1.59 14.91 -8.73
CA LYS A 190 2.43 15.70 -9.67
C LYS A 190 1.76 17.03 -10.07
N GLY A 191 0.94 17.62 -9.19
CA GLY A 191 0.24 18.89 -9.46
C GLY A 191 -0.87 18.81 -10.50
N LYS A 192 -1.28 17.60 -10.93
CA LYS A 192 -2.27 17.40 -12.00
C LYS A 192 -3.73 17.54 -11.55
N HIS A 193 -3.97 17.57 -10.25
CA HIS A 193 -5.32 17.58 -9.70
C HIS A 193 -5.50 18.69 -8.67
N THR A 194 -6.62 19.38 -8.74
CA THR A 194 -7.07 20.31 -7.70
C THR A 194 -7.94 19.56 -6.70
N TYR A 195 -7.68 19.79 -5.41
CA TYR A 195 -8.42 19.16 -4.32
C TYR A 195 -9.26 20.20 -3.59
N SER A 196 -10.51 19.85 -3.28
CA SER A 196 -11.43 20.72 -2.53
C SER A 196 -12.11 19.93 -1.40
N PRO A 197 -11.91 20.33 -0.13
CA PRO A 197 -10.94 21.30 0.37
C PRO A 197 -9.49 20.92 0.06
N PHE A 198 -8.58 21.89 0.01
CA PHE A 198 -7.19 21.67 -0.39
C PHE A 198 -6.42 20.66 0.47
N TYR A 199 -6.88 20.40 1.70
CA TYR A 199 -6.30 19.45 2.65
C TYR A 199 -6.94 18.06 2.60
N CYS A 200 -7.82 17.72 1.66
CA CYS A 200 -8.27 16.32 1.55
C CYS A 200 -7.12 15.41 1.11
N TYR A 201 -7.24 14.11 1.39
CA TYR A 201 -6.29 13.11 0.89
C TYR A 201 -6.38 12.98 -0.63
N GLY A 202 -5.29 12.53 -1.22
CA GLY A 202 -5.24 12.33 -2.67
C GLY A 202 -6.16 11.22 -3.18
N ARG A 203 -6.55 10.28 -2.29
CA ARG A 203 -7.54 9.22 -2.57
C ARG A 203 -8.45 9.02 -1.37
N THR A 204 -9.68 8.62 -1.63
CA THR A 204 -10.72 8.43 -0.61
C THR A 204 -10.88 6.97 -0.13
N GLN A 205 -10.04 6.06 -0.60
CA GLN A 205 -10.10 4.66 -0.19
C GLN A 205 -9.70 4.49 1.28
N GLY A 206 -10.31 3.54 1.98
CA GLY A 206 -9.92 3.16 3.34
C GLY A 206 -10.31 4.11 4.47
N LEU A 207 -11.03 5.21 4.19
CA LEU A 207 -11.35 6.24 5.18
C LEU A 207 -12.30 5.76 6.31
N ASN A 208 -13.16 4.80 6.03
CA ASN A 208 -14.19 4.29 6.95
C ASN A 208 -13.90 2.91 7.52
N ARG A 209 -12.65 2.45 7.43
CA ARG A 209 -12.30 1.12 7.92
C ARG A 209 -12.04 1.17 9.42
N THR A 210 -12.73 0.30 10.13
CA THR A 210 -12.66 0.13 11.59
C THR A 210 -12.56 -1.36 11.94
N GLY A 211 -12.29 -1.65 13.20
CA GLY A 211 -12.21 -3.01 13.73
C GLY A 211 -10.83 -3.64 13.55
N VAL A 212 -10.74 -4.90 13.92
CA VAL A 212 -9.49 -5.68 13.90
C VAL A 212 -8.85 -5.69 12.51
N LYS A 213 -7.57 -5.41 12.45
CA LYS A 213 -6.79 -5.34 11.22
C LYS A 213 -5.61 -6.32 11.27
N LEU A 214 -5.42 -7.03 10.17
CA LEU A 214 -4.23 -7.84 9.95
C LEU A 214 -3.38 -7.15 8.89
N TYR A 215 -2.23 -6.63 9.32
CA TYR A 215 -1.31 -5.95 8.44
C TYR A 215 -0.27 -6.89 7.85
N THR A 216 -0.03 -6.75 6.56
CA THR A 216 1.08 -7.40 5.86
C THR A 216 1.69 -6.44 4.84
N PRO A 217 3.03 -6.39 4.68
CA PRO A 217 3.63 -5.53 3.68
C PRO A 217 3.37 -6.06 2.27
N THR A 218 3.20 -5.15 1.31
CA THR A 218 3.03 -5.50 -0.11
C THR A 218 4.26 -6.21 -0.67
N PHE A 219 5.45 -5.82 -0.20
CA PHE A 219 6.73 -6.43 -0.56
C PHE A 219 7.48 -6.79 0.70
N SER A 220 7.84 -8.05 0.83
CA SER A 220 8.63 -8.56 1.95
C SER A 220 9.43 -9.78 1.49
N LYS A 221 10.65 -9.92 2.01
CA LYS A 221 11.48 -11.10 1.80
C LYS A 221 10.91 -12.33 2.52
N TYR A 222 10.26 -12.09 3.66
CA TYR A 222 9.66 -13.13 4.51
C TYR A 222 8.21 -12.77 4.80
N PRO A 223 7.33 -13.77 4.98
CA PRO A 223 5.97 -13.54 5.46
C PRO A 223 6.02 -12.78 6.79
N ARG A 224 5.23 -11.71 6.89
CA ARG A 224 5.07 -10.93 8.12
C ARG A 224 3.62 -10.49 8.25
N PHE A 225 3.04 -10.83 9.37
CA PHE A 225 1.66 -10.49 9.71
C PHE A 225 1.65 -9.92 11.11
N LEU A 226 1.07 -8.74 11.27
CA LEU A 226 0.92 -8.07 12.55
C LEU A 226 -0.56 -7.75 12.75
N ILE A 227 -1.06 -7.94 13.96
CA ILE A 227 -2.46 -7.74 14.29
C ILE A 227 -2.63 -6.43 15.07
N ASP A 228 -3.66 -5.68 14.71
CA ASP A 228 -4.11 -4.48 15.39
C ASP A 228 -5.56 -4.73 15.83
N LEU A 229 -5.79 -4.67 17.12
CA LEU A 229 -7.07 -5.01 17.75
C LEU A 229 -7.98 -3.78 17.94
N ASP A 230 -7.48 -2.58 17.62
CA ASP A 230 -8.17 -1.30 17.79
C ASP A 230 -9.00 -0.86 16.58
#